data_0c00bf2e7b72b0981f7e9f5549507439
#
_entry.id   0c00bf2e7b72b0981f7e9f5549507439
#
_cell.length_a   1.000
_cell.length_b   1.000
_cell.length_c   1.000
_cell.angle_alpha   90.00
_cell.angle_beta   90.00
_cell.angle_gamma   90.00
#
_symmetry.space_group_name_H-M   'P 1'
#
loop_
_entity.id
_entity.type
_entity.pdbx_description
1 polymer ?
#
loop_
_entity_poly.entity_id
_entity_poly.type
_entity_poly.pdbx_seq_one_letter_code
_entity_poly.pdbx_strand_id
1 'polypeptide(L)'
;MINALKADDRIDSEELKELKKIKLLQYSILQHYEVCKTPLLDLTQSIKVACSFAILNNKNDIGYIYVLGLPYINGRISVDSEEYITNVRLLSISSSAAKRPFFQEGYLVQTEFTSDIENNIKMDELDFNRRLLAIYKFKNDQQFWGEERPISENALYPNDDIMKEICNKIKDSKYYLSNKITQNTNTKLLGDFLTLWSNIETYQNYNSNSINRIKNLILDKSSVFDESYLKTLRDFRNKVAHKPDSIKDDELIKNINILKTLMDNNKIQ
;
A
#
# COMPACT_ATOMS: atom_id res chain seq x y z
N MET A 1 -8.71 4.19 10.76
CA MET A 1 -8.37 3.23 11.82
C MET A 1 -8.43 3.83 13.22
N ILE A 2 -7.59 4.80 13.60
CA ILE A 2 -7.51 5.32 14.98
C ILE A 2 -8.87 5.79 15.52
N ASN A 3 -9.70 6.46 14.74
CA ASN A 3 -11.03 6.88 15.19
C ASN A 3 -11.98 5.69 15.45
N ALA A 4 -11.87 4.62 14.67
CA ALA A 4 -12.66 3.42 14.89
C ALA A 4 -12.21 2.67 16.16
N LEU A 5 -10.89 2.61 16.42
CA LEU A 5 -10.34 2.04 17.66
C LEU A 5 -10.71 2.83 18.91
N LYS A 6 -10.75 4.17 18.81
CA LYS A 6 -11.19 5.02 19.94
C LYS A 6 -12.66 4.86 20.31
N ALA A 7 -13.48 4.46 19.35
CA ALA A 7 -14.91 4.29 19.56
C ALA A 7 -15.28 2.91 20.11
N ASP A 8 -14.30 2.04 20.34
CA ASP A 8 -14.50 0.69 20.86
C ASP A 8 -13.87 0.55 22.26
N ASP A 9 -14.70 0.41 23.26
CA ASP A 9 -14.31 0.38 24.69
C ASP A 9 -13.48 -0.87 25.05
N ARG A 10 -13.41 -1.86 24.16
CA ARG A 10 -12.61 -3.09 24.36
C ARG A 10 -11.13 -2.89 24.04
N ILE A 11 -10.75 -1.74 23.49
CA ILE A 11 -9.36 -1.40 23.16
C ILE A 11 -8.73 -0.65 24.33
N ASP A 12 -7.62 -1.17 24.83
CA ASP A 12 -6.88 -0.54 25.91
C ASP A 12 -6.32 0.84 25.52
N SER A 13 -6.39 1.78 26.45
CA SER A 13 -6.00 3.17 26.19
C SER A 13 -4.50 3.36 25.97
N GLU A 14 -3.65 2.55 26.61
CA GLU A 14 -2.19 2.61 26.42
C GLU A 14 -1.80 2.00 25.07
N GLU A 15 -2.40 0.86 24.70
CA GLU A 15 -2.24 0.27 23.37
C GLU A 15 -2.66 1.26 22.27
N LEU A 16 -3.76 1.98 22.48
CA LEU A 16 -4.21 3.00 21.54
C LEU A 16 -3.22 4.17 21.42
N LYS A 17 -2.54 4.55 22.51
CA LYS A 17 -1.48 5.58 22.46
C LYS A 17 -0.28 5.13 21.63
N GLU A 18 0.16 3.88 21.78
CA GLU A 18 1.23 3.29 20.95
C GLU A 18 0.84 3.26 19.47
N LEU A 19 -0.35 2.75 19.16
CA LEU A 19 -0.88 2.70 17.80
C LEU A 19 -0.93 4.07 17.13
N LYS A 20 -1.25 5.12 17.87
CA LYS A 20 -1.27 6.49 17.34
C LYS A 20 0.12 6.99 16.94
N LYS A 21 1.14 6.63 17.69
CA LYS A 21 2.51 7.13 17.50
C LYS A 21 3.21 6.46 16.33
N ILE A 22 2.93 5.18 16.09
CA ILE A 22 3.68 4.33 15.18
C ILE A 22 2.83 4.01 13.94
N LYS A 23 3.03 4.78 12.87
CA LYS A 23 2.31 4.56 11.59
C LYS A 23 2.55 3.17 11.01
N LEU A 24 3.77 2.67 11.13
CA LEU A 24 4.13 1.33 10.65
C LEU A 24 3.25 0.27 11.29
N LEU A 25 2.99 0.37 12.60
CA LEU A 25 2.08 -0.54 13.30
C LEU A 25 0.64 -0.44 12.80
N GLN A 26 0.19 0.77 12.45
CA GLN A 26 -1.14 0.96 11.84
C GLN A 26 -1.23 0.27 10.48
N TYR A 27 -0.21 0.41 9.63
CA TYR A 27 -0.15 -0.27 8.34
C TYR A 27 -0.07 -1.78 8.51
N SER A 28 0.69 -2.26 9.49
CA SER A 28 0.81 -3.68 9.79
C SER A 28 -0.55 -4.32 10.13
N ILE A 29 -1.35 -3.67 10.97
CA ILE A 29 -2.69 -4.13 11.30
C ILE A 29 -3.60 -4.08 10.06
N LEU A 30 -3.61 -2.97 9.34
CA LEU A 30 -4.44 -2.81 8.15
C LEU A 30 -4.12 -3.85 7.07
N GLN A 31 -2.84 -4.18 6.88
CA GLN A 31 -2.39 -5.24 5.97
C GLN A 31 -2.85 -6.60 6.47
N HIS A 32 -2.51 -6.95 7.70
CA HIS A 32 -2.76 -8.28 8.27
C HIS A 32 -4.26 -8.62 8.37
N TYR A 33 -5.11 -7.61 8.54
CA TYR A 33 -6.57 -7.74 8.49
C TYR A 33 -7.17 -7.42 7.11
N GLU A 34 -6.33 -7.31 6.07
CA GLU A 34 -6.74 -7.12 4.68
C GLU A 34 -7.64 -5.90 4.44
N VAL A 35 -7.45 -4.82 5.20
CA VAL A 35 -8.23 -3.58 5.04
C VAL A 35 -7.77 -2.81 3.80
N CYS A 36 -6.47 -2.79 3.55
CA CYS A 36 -5.87 -2.18 2.36
C CYS A 36 -4.52 -2.82 2.07
N LYS A 37 -4.10 -2.75 0.80
CA LYS A 37 -2.74 -3.12 0.42
C LYS A 37 -1.74 -2.13 0.98
N THR A 38 -0.61 -2.62 1.45
CA THR A 38 0.53 -1.83 1.94
C THR A 38 1.82 -2.38 1.29
N PRO A 39 2.96 -1.72 1.42
CA PRO A 39 4.24 -2.25 0.93
C PRO A 39 4.82 -3.37 1.81
N LEU A 40 4.06 -3.88 2.76
CA LEU A 40 4.48 -4.92 3.69
C LEU A 40 4.21 -6.32 3.11
N LEU A 41 5.12 -7.25 3.36
CA LEU A 41 4.97 -8.66 3.05
C LEU A 41 4.71 -9.44 4.34
N ASP A 42 3.64 -10.26 4.34
CA ASP A 42 3.31 -11.14 5.46
C ASP A 42 4.22 -12.36 5.48
N LEU A 43 4.80 -12.65 6.63
CA LEU A 43 5.69 -13.79 6.87
C LEU A 43 5.31 -14.49 8.18
N THR A 44 5.81 -15.70 8.36
CA THR A 44 5.75 -16.45 9.62
C THR A 44 7.07 -17.16 9.86
N GLN A 45 7.43 -17.36 11.13
CA GLN A 45 8.56 -18.23 11.51
C GLN A 45 8.15 -19.69 11.69
N SER A 46 6.84 -19.99 11.69
CA SER A 46 6.31 -21.32 11.87
C SER A 46 6.15 -22.02 10.53
N ILE A 47 6.94 -23.08 10.31
CA ILE A 47 6.82 -23.90 9.11
C ILE A 47 5.42 -24.52 9.02
N LYS A 48 4.83 -24.90 10.15
CA LYS A 48 3.49 -25.48 10.20
C LYS A 48 2.43 -24.47 9.76
N VAL A 49 2.53 -23.23 10.20
CA VAL A 49 1.65 -22.13 9.75
C VAL A 49 1.84 -21.90 8.25
N ALA A 50 3.08 -21.80 7.78
CA ALA A 50 3.39 -21.58 6.36
C ALA A 50 2.82 -22.70 5.48
N CYS A 51 3.03 -23.97 5.86
CA CYS A 51 2.47 -25.13 5.15
C CYS A 51 0.93 -25.09 5.15
N SER A 52 0.33 -24.73 6.27
CA SER A 52 -1.14 -24.66 6.38
C SER A 52 -1.71 -23.59 5.46
N PHE A 53 -1.08 -22.40 5.38
CA PHE A 53 -1.48 -21.36 4.45
C PHE A 53 -1.30 -21.76 2.99
N ALA A 54 -0.20 -22.45 2.66
CA ALA A 54 0.10 -22.87 1.28
C ALA A 54 -0.96 -23.82 0.69
N ILE A 55 -1.70 -24.53 1.55
CA ILE A 55 -2.78 -25.46 1.13
C ILE A 55 -4.18 -24.92 1.41
N LEU A 56 -4.31 -23.83 2.16
CA LEU A 56 -5.60 -23.23 2.47
C LEU A 56 -6.29 -22.78 1.16
N ASN A 57 -7.50 -23.32 0.93
CA ASN A 57 -8.25 -23.06 -0.30
C ASN A 57 -7.54 -23.47 -1.61
N ASN A 58 -6.49 -24.30 -1.52
CA ASN A 58 -5.74 -24.78 -2.66
C ASN A 58 -6.39 -26.01 -3.29
N LYS A 59 -6.74 -25.95 -4.58
CA LYS A 59 -7.41 -27.02 -5.32
C LYS A 59 -6.44 -28.10 -5.83
N ASN A 60 -5.13 -27.84 -5.80
CA ASN A 60 -4.13 -28.68 -6.49
C ASN A 60 -3.35 -29.60 -5.57
N ASP A 61 -3.63 -29.66 -4.27
CA ASP A 61 -2.90 -30.44 -3.27
C ASP A 61 -1.36 -30.24 -3.27
N ILE A 62 -0.87 -29.20 -3.92
CA ILE A 62 0.57 -28.88 -3.98
C ILE A 62 0.79 -27.52 -3.34
N GLY A 63 1.57 -27.48 -2.27
CA GLY A 63 2.00 -26.24 -1.60
C GLY A 63 3.42 -25.86 -1.98
N TYR A 64 3.68 -24.54 -1.94
CA TYR A 64 5.02 -23.96 -2.09
C TYR A 64 5.32 -23.08 -0.90
N ILE A 65 6.52 -23.21 -0.35
CA ILE A 65 7.04 -22.38 0.73
C ILE A 65 8.31 -21.70 0.28
N TYR A 66 8.33 -20.39 0.40
CA TYR A 66 9.49 -19.55 0.14
C TYR A 66 10.19 -19.25 1.46
N VAL A 67 11.45 -19.62 1.58
CA VAL A 67 12.28 -19.36 2.76
C VAL A 67 13.17 -18.17 2.47
N LEU A 68 13.00 -17.13 3.27
CA LEU A 68 13.77 -15.88 3.14
C LEU A 68 14.78 -15.75 4.29
N GLY A 69 16.02 -15.37 3.98
CA GLY A 69 17.03 -14.97 4.95
C GLY A 69 16.86 -13.49 5.27
N LEU A 70 16.50 -13.18 6.50
CA LEU A 70 16.29 -11.82 6.97
C LEU A 70 17.27 -11.50 8.11
N PRO A 71 17.62 -10.21 8.30
CA PRO A 71 18.40 -9.79 9.45
C PRO A 71 17.76 -10.21 10.77
N TYR A 72 18.59 -10.47 11.76
CA TYR A 72 18.12 -10.89 13.08
C TYR A 72 17.24 -9.82 13.71
N ILE A 73 16.10 -10.24 14.23
CA ILE A 73 15.13 -9.35 14.88
C ILE A 73 15.44 -9.26 16.37
N ASN A 74 15.98 -8.12 16.79
CA ASN A 74 16.37 -7.85 18.18
C ASN A 74 15.32 -7.07 18.99
N GLY A 75 14.17 -6.78 18.40
CA GLY A 75 13.10 -6.01 19.04
C GLY A 75 11.72 -6.24 18.41
N ARG A 76 10.76 -5.42 18.79
CA ARG A 76 9.39 -5.48 18.23
C ARG A 76 9.35 -4.97 16.79
N ILE A 77 10.11 -3.92 16.51
CA ILE A 77 10.38 -3.37 15.19
C ILE A 77 11.89 -3.26 15.09
N SER A 78 12.47 -3.87 14.08
CA SER A 78 13.90 -3.80 13.79
C SER A 78 14.10 -3.19 12.41
N VAL A 79 15.00 -2.21 12.34
CA VAL A 79 15.39 -1.56 11.08
C VAL A 79 16.86 -1.90 10.84
N ASP A 80 17.14 -2.47 9.69
CA ASP A 80 18.49 -2.68 9.20
C ASP A 80 18.71 -1.72 8.03
N SER A 81 19.53 -0.70 8.29
CA SER A 81 19.79 0.37 7.30
C SER A 81 20.74 -0.08 6.18
N GLU A 82 21.63 -1.03 6.43
CA GLU A 82 22.55 -1.54 5.43
C GLU A 82 21.86 -2.47 4.44
N GLU A 83 20.85 -3.18 4.94
CA GLU A 83 20.09 -4.12 4.15
C GLU A 83 18.71 -3.56 3.68
N TYR A 84 18.42 -2.31 4.01
CA TYR A 84 17.16 -1.63 3.65
C TYR A 84 15.90 -2.39 4.06
N ILE A 85 15.95 -3.05 5.24
CA ILE A 85 14.83 -3.85 5.72
C ILE A 85 14.27 -3.30 7.03
N THR A 86 12.96 -3.26 7.08
CA THR A 86 12.21 -3.09 8.33
C THR A 86 11.40 -4.34 8.62
N ASN A 87 11.66 -4.96 9.77
CA ASN A 87 10.93 -6.10 10.29
C ASN A 87 9.99 -5.68 11.41
N VAL A 88 8.76 -6.16 11.36
CA VAL A 88 7.73 -5.94 12.39
C VAL A 88 7.30 -7.29 12.96
N ARG A 89 7.58 -7.52 14.23
CA ARG A 89 7.12 -8.72 14.94
C ARG A 89 5.71 -8.49 15.48
N LEU A 90 4.69 -8.85 14.71
CA LEU A 90 3.29 -8.61 15.06
C LEU A 90 2.90 -9.21 16.41
N LEU A 91 3.36 -10.43 16.68
CA LEU A 91 3.13 -11.13 17.95
C LEU A 91 3.50 -10.29 19.19
N SER A 92 4.49 -9.40 19.05
CA SER A 92 5.02 -8.61 20.18
C SER A 92 4.43 -7.22 20.29
N ILE A 93 3.74 -6.74 19.26
CA ILE A 93 3.23 -5.36 19.18
C ILE A 93 1.74 -5.27 18.89
N SER A 94 1.12 -6.39 18.56
CA SER A 94 -0.32 -6.41 18.35
C SER A 94 -1.05 -6.18 19.65
N SER A 95 -2.15 -5.43 19.57
CA SER A 95 -3.10 -5.28 20.66
C SER A 95 -3.59 -6.65 21.12
N SER A 96 -3.87 -6.79 22.40
CA SER A 96 -4.53 -7.96 22.98
C SER A 96 -5.88 -8.30 22.30
N ALA A 97 -6.49 -7.29 21.67
CA ALA A 97 -7.71 -7.41 20.87
C ALA A 97 -7.47 -8.06 19.50
N ALA A 98 -6.22 -8.23 19.06
CA ALA A 98 -5.85 -8.78 17.76
C ALA A 98 -5.35 -10.22 17.91
N LYS A 99 -6.19 -11.20 17.60
CA LYS A 99 -5.84 -12.62 17.77
C LYS A 99 -5.09 -13.23 16.59
N ARG A 100 -5.37 -12.81 15.35
CA ARG A 100 -4.70 -13.33 14.14
C ARG A 100 -3.18 -13.32 14.23
N PRO A 101 -2.50 -12.23 14.61
CA PRO A 101 -1.04 -12.18 14.68
C PRO A 101 -0.46 -13.25 15.61
N PHE A 102 -1.19 -13.60 16.65
CA PHE A 102 -0.78 -14.63 17.60
C PHE A 102 -0.88 -16.03 17.01
N PHE A 103 -2.03 -16.40 16.45
CA PHE A 103 -2.25 -17.74 15.88
C PHE A 103 -1.47 -17.99 14.59
N GLN A 104 -1.11 -16.94 13.87
CA GLN A 104 -0.34 -17.01 12.63
C GLN A 104 1.17 -16.82 12.84
N GLU A 105 1.61 -16.58 14.09
CA GLU A 105 3.00 -16.27 14.40
C GLU A 105 3.57 -15.21 13.44
N GLY A 106 2.78 -14.12 13.27
CA GLY A 106 2.91 -13.19 12.16
C GLY A 106 4.09 -12.22 12.30
N TYR A 107 4.78 -12.05 11.17
CA TYR A 107 5.78 -11.02 10.93
C TYR A 107 5.42 -10.25 9.68
N LEU A 108 5.81 -8.99 9.64
CA LEU A 108 5.70 -8.18 8.45
C LEU A 108 7.06 -7.59 8.13
N VAL A 109 7.39 -7.57 6.87
CA VAL A 109 8.63 -6.97 6.41
C VAL A 109 8.36 -6.03 5.26
N GLN A 110 9.14 -4.97 5.18
CA GLN A 110 9.25 -4.14 3.99
C GLN A 110 10.71 -3.92 3.65
N THR A 111 11.00 -3.86 2.38
CA THR A 111 12.20 -3.26 1.84
C THR A 111 11.87 -1.81 1.55
N GLU A 112 12.83 -0.92 1.65
CA GLU A 112 12.63 0.52 1.48
C GLU A 112 11.82 1.16 2.62
N PHE A 113 12.45 1.97 3.38
CA PHE A 113 11.85 2.75 4.46
C PHE A 113 12.17 4.24 4.35
N THR A 114 12.81 4.64 3.28
CA THR A 114 13.07 6.05 2.96
C THR A 114 12.33 6.43 1.70
N SER A 115 11.72 7.60 1.71
CA SER A 115 11.12 8.22 0.53
C SER A 115 12.16 8.73 -0.48
N ASP A 116 13.43 8.52 -0.21
CA ASP A 116 14.55 9.03 -0.98
C ASP A 116 14.93 8.08 -2.13
N ILE A 117 13.96 7.76 -2.99
CA ILE A 117 14.20 7.14 -4.30
C ILE A 117 15.20 7.99 -5.12
N GLU A 118 15.42 9.24 -4.72
CA GLU A 118 16.39 10.15 -5.34
C GLU A 118 17.86 9.79 -5.08
N ASN A 119 18.16 8.94 -4.11
CA ASN A 119 19.52 8.66 -3.65
C ASN A 119 20.13 7.36 -4.17
N ASN A 120 19.99 7.04 -5.45
CA ASN A 120 20.78 6.00 -6.13
C ASN A 120 20.70 4.56 -5.57
N ILE A 121 19.68 4.23 -4.77
CA ILE A 121 19.45 2.83 -4.36
C ILE A 121 19.03 2.07 -5.61
N LYS A 122 19.82 1.07 -5.99
CA LYS A 122 19.44 0.20 -7.11
C LYS A 122 18.19 -0.58 -6.72
N MET A 123 17.19 -0.59 -7.59
CA MET A 123 15.94 -1.33 -7.37
C MET A 123 16.20 -2.81 -7.02
N ASP A 124 17.29 -3.38 -7.56
CA ASP A 124 17.72 -4.74 -7.28
C ASP A 124 18.09 -4.95 -5.79
N GLU A 125 18.48 -3.91 -5.07
CA GLU A 125 18.84 -4.00 -3.66
C GLU A 125 17.59 -4.09 -2.76
N LEU A 126 16.44 -3.67 -3.26
CA LEU A 126 15.15 -3.73 -2.58
C LEU A 126 14.39 -5.02 -2.88
N ASP A 127 14.86 -5.84 -3.81
CA ASP A 127 14.17 -7.05 -4.23
C ASP A 127 14.32 -8.17 -3.18
N PHE A 128 13.19 -8.68 -2.70
CA PHE A 128 13.16 -9.85 -1.80
C PHE A 128 13.78 -11.11 -2.41
N ASN A 129 13.90 -11.22 -3.73
CA ASN A 129 14.53 -12.35 -4.38
C ASN A 129 16.00 -12.54 -3.96
N ARG A 130 16.69 -11.46 -3.61
CA ARG A 130 18.07 -11.53 -3.05
C ARG A 130 18.16 -12.31 -1.75
N ARG A 131 17.04 -12.45 -1.06
CA ARG A 131 16.93 -13.06 0.26
C ARG A 131 16.34 -14.45 0.22
N LEU A 132 15.98 -14.91 -0.97
CA LEU A 132 15.42 -16.24 -1.18
C LEU A 132 16.50 -17.30 -0.96
N LEU A 133 16.38 -18.08 0.10
CA LEU A 133 17.29 -19.16 0.44
C LEU A 133 16.85 -20.49 -0.17
N ALA A 134 15.54 -20.75 -0.18
CA ALA A 134 15.00 -21.99 -0.70
C ALA A 134 13.52 -21.85 -1.08
N ILE A 135 13.09 -22.70 -2.00
CA ILE A 135 11.66 -22.92 -2.32
C ILE A 135 11.41 -24.41 -2.09
N TYR A 136 10.50 -24.70 -1.16
CA TYR A 136 10.05 -26.06 -0.92
C TYR A 136 8.71 -26.30 -1.59
N LYS A 137 8.65 -27.37 -2.38
CA LYS A 137 7.40 -27.89 -2.95
C LYS A 137 7.01 -29.13 -2.18
N PHE A 138 5.77 -29.20 -1.74
CA PHE A 138 5.26 -30.39 -1.04
C PHE A 138 3.87 -30.75 -1.54
N LYS A 139 3.48 -32.01 -1.34
CA LYS A 139 2.15 -32.50 -1.62
C LYS A 139 1.37 -32.58 -0.33
N ASN A 140 0.13 -32.14 -0.35
CA ASN A 140 -0.77 -32.18 0.80
C ASN A 140 -1.34 -33.59 0.97
N ASP A 141 -0.55 -34.49 1.51
CA ASP A 141 -0.94 -35.89 1.78
C ASP A 141 -0.43 -36.35 3.15
N GLN A 142 -0.84 -37.54 3.53
CA GLN A 142 -0.48 -38.12 4.81
C GLN A 142 1.04 -38.40 4.91
N GLN A 143 1.72 -38.65 3.81
CA GLN A 143 3.16 -38.86 3.81
C GLN A 143 3.91 -37.61 4.24
N PHE A 144 3.45 -36.45 3.82
CA PHE A 144 4.02 -35.15 4.22
C PHE A 144 3.69 -34.83 5.67
N TRP A 145 2.43 -34.97 6.08
CA TRP A 145 1.98 -34.56 7.41
C TRP A 145 2.29 -35.59 8.51
N GLY A 146 2.46 -36.88 8.17
CA GLY A 146 2.67 -37.94 9.15
C GLY A 146 1.46 -38.05 10.12
N GLU A 147 1.75 -37.90 11.41
CA GLU A 147 0.75 -37.80 12.47
C GLU A 147 0.18 -36.40 12.66
N GLU A 148 0.86 -35.39 12.11
CA GLU A 148 0.46 -34.00 12.15
C GLU A 148 -0.69 -33.72 11.17
N ARG A 149 -1.34 -32.57 11.37
CA ARG A 149 -2.38 -32.07 10.47
C ARG A 149 -2.17 -30.59 10.21
N PRO A 150 -2.62 -30.08 9.05
CA PRO A 150 -2.66 -28.65 8.82
C PRO A 150 -3.48 -27.94 9.90
N ILE A 151 -3.08 -26.74 10.24
CA ILE A 151 -3.86 -25.88 11.13
C ILE A 151 -5.16 -25.52 10.41
N SER A 152 -6.27 -25.67 11.10
CA SER A 152 -7.58 -25.38 10.51
C SER A 152 -7.73 -23.86 10.23
N GLU A 153 -8.55 -23.54 9.23
CA GLU A 153 -8.86 -22.14 8.89
C GLU A 153 -9.39 -21.37 10.11
N ASN A 154 -10.29 -21.97 10.89
CA ASN A 154 -10.84 -21.34 12.09
C ASN A 154 -9.79 -21.04 13.17
N ALA A 155 -8.71 -21.81 13.23
CA ALA A 155 -7.60 -21.54 14.13
C ALA A 155 -6.68 -20.45 13.59
N LEU A 156 -6.41 -20.41 12.28
CA LEU A 156 -5.66 -19.34 11.64
C LEU A 156 -6.42 -18.01 11.62
N TYR A 157 -7.75 -18.07 11.51
CA TYR A 157 -8.65 -16.91 11.41
C TYR A 157 -9.75 -16.99 12.48
N PRO A 158 -9.42 -16.77 13.77
CA PRO A 158 -10.38 -16.89 14.85
C PRO A 158 -11.58 -15.96 14.63
N ASN A 159 -12.77 -16.47 14.97
CA ASN A 159 -14.00 -15.71 14.77
C ASN A 159 -14.24 -14.66 15.86
N ASP A 160 -13.70 -14.87 17.05
CA ASP A 160 -13.82 -13.99 18.22
C ASP A 160 -12.68 -12.96 18.31
N ASP A 161 -12.28 -12.41 17.17
CA ASP A 161 -11.19 -11.43 17.04
C ASP A 161 -11.77 -10.01 16.95
N ILE A 162 -11.64 -9.25 18.02
CA ILE A 162 -12.15 -7.86 18.14
C ILE A 162 -11.55 -6.96 17.07
N MET A 163 -10.24 -7.10 16.79
CA MET A 163 -9.59 -6.30 15.77
C MET A 163 -10.16 -6.60 14.36
N LYS A 164 -10.55 -7.86 14.09
CA LYS A 164 -11.25 -8.24 12.85
C LYS A 164 -12.57 -7.48 12.69
N GLU A 165 -13.36 -7.40 13.77
CA GLU A 165 -14.64 -6.68 13.75
C GLU A 165 -14.42 -5.19 13.45
N ILE A 166 -13.45 -4.55 14.11
CA ILE A 166 -13.12 -3.13 13.89
C ILE A 166 -12.60 -2.92 12.46
N CYS A 167 -11.72 -3.78 11.98
CA CYS A 167 -11.20 -3.70 10.62
C CYS A 167 -12.29 -3.90 9.55
N ASN A 168 -13.26 -4.76 9.78
CA ASN A 168 -14.41 -4.93 8.89
C ASN A 168 -15.26 -3.65 8.84
N LYS A 169 -15.54 -3.01 9.96
CA LYS A 169 -16.23 -1.70 9.99
C LYS A 169 -15.48 -0.64 9.19
N ILE A 170 -14.14 -0.67 9.20
CA ILE A 170 -13.31 0.25 8.40
C ILE A 170 -13.42 -0.09 6.91
N LYS A 171 -13.39 -1.37 6.53
CA LYS A 171 -13.61 -1.83 5.14
C LYS A 171 -14.95 -1.33 4.61
N ASP A 172 -16.01 -1.54 5.37
CA ASP A 172 -17.37 -1.15 5.00
C ASP A 172 -17.49 0.36 4.84
N SER A 173 -16.91 1.14 5.75
CA SER A 173 -16.90 2.60 5.66
C SER A 173 -16.11 3.09 4.45
N LYS A 174 -14.98 2.46 4.12
CA LYS A 174 -14.19 2.76 2.92
C LYS A 174 -14.95 2.43 1.64
N TYR A 175 -15.63 1.28 1.62
CA TYR A 175 -16.49 0.90 0.49
C TYR A 175 -17.63 1.89 0.30
N TYR A 176 -18.27 2.32 1.40
CA TYR A 176 -19.34 3.32 1.35
C TYR A 176 -18.85 4.68 0.86
N LEU A 177 -17.68 5.10 1.33
CA LEU A 177 -17.02 6.33 0.86
C LEU A 177 -16.61 6.23 -0.62
N SER A 178 -16.04 5.12 -1.05
CA SER A 178 -15.67 4.92 -2.46
C SER A 178 -16.89 4.92 -3.37
N ASN A 179 -17.98 4.26 -2.97
CA ASN A 179 -19.23 4.25 -3.74
C ASN A 179 -19.91 5.63 -3.75
N LYS A 180 -19.81 6.40 -2.67
CA LYS A 180 -20.31 7.77 -2.60
C LYS A 180 -19.49 8.72 -3.47
N ILE A 181 -18.18 8.47 -3.58
CA ILE A 181 -17.25 9.22 -4.41
C ILE A 181 -17.46 8.88 -5.90
N THR A 182 -17.68 7.60 -6.25
CA THR A 182 -17.97 7.20 -7.65
C THR A 182 -19.32 7.71 -8.19
N GLN A 183 -20.21 8.13 -7.33
CA GLN A 183 -21.44 8.81 -7.74
C GLN A 183 -21.28 10.33 -7.94
N ASN A 184 -20.14 10.89 -7.60
CA ASN A 184 -19.86 12.31 -7.76
C ASN A 184 -19.10 12.55 -9.09
N THR A 185 -19.69 13.33 -9.98
CA THR A 185 -19.10 13.81 -11.25
C THR A 185 -17.68 14.36 -11.04
N ASN A 186 -17.45 15.00 -9.91
CA ASN A 186 -16.18 15.56 -9.50
C ASN A 186 -15.03 14.53 -9.44
N THR A 187 -15.25 13.32 -8.94
CA THR A 187 -14.21 12.30 -8.85
C THR A 187 -13.73 11.79 -10.21
N LYS A 188 -14.67 11.67 -11.16
CA LYS A 188 -14.33 11.33 -12.54
C LYS A 188 -13.49 12.44 -13.15
N LEU A 189 -13.91 13.68 -13.01
CA LEU A 189 -13.21 14.86 -13.51
C LEU A 189 -11.80 15.00 -12.89
N LEU A 190 -11.65 14.72 -11.59
CA LEU A 190 -10.34 14.68 -10.93
C LEU A 190 -9.43 13.60 -11.53
N GLY A 191 -9.96 12.40 -11.75
CA GLY A 191 -9.25 11.30 -12.40
C GLY A 191 -8.82 11.65 -13.84
N ASP A 192 -9.73 12.21 -14.63
CA ASP A 192 -9.47 12.66 -15.99
C ASP A 192 -8.38 13.73 -16.03
N PHE A 193 -8.44 14.72 -15.14
CA PHE A 193 -7.41 15.75 -15.03
C PHE A 193 -6.02 15.19 -14.71
N LEU A 194 -5.92 14.31 -13.70
CA LEU A 194 -4.65 13.71 -13.29
C LEU A 194 -4.07 12.79 -14.38
N THR A 195 -4.91 12.08 -15.11
CA THR A 195 -4.49 11.23 -16.23
C THR A 195 -3.92 12.08 -17.36
N LEU A 196 -4.62 13.14 -17.78
CA LEU A 196 -4.13 14.06 -18.82
C LEU A 196 -2.83 14.74 -18.40
N TRP A 197 -2.73 15.17 -17.14
CA TRP A 197 -1.52 15.75 -16.59
C TRP A 197 -0.34 14.76 -16.65
N SER A 198 -0.54 13.53 -16.22
CA SER A 198 0.48 12.47 -16.26
C SER A 198 0.93 12.18 -17.69
N ASN A 199 0.00 12.11 -18.65
CA ASN A 199 0.34 11.90 -20.06
C ASN A 199 1.24 13.02 -20.61
N ILE A 200 0.99 14.28 -20.24
CA ILE A 200 1.84 15.41 -20.62
C ILE A 200 3.23 15.30 -19.95
N GLU A 201 3.29 14.92 -18.68
CA GLU A 201 4.55 14.73 -17.96
C GLU A 201 5.42 13.61 -18.55
N THR A 202 4.80 12.54 -19.06
CA THR A 202 5.50 11.37 -19.61
C THR A 202 5.92 11.52 -21.06
N TYR A 203 5.30 12.42 -21.82
CA TYR A 203 5.50 12.54 -23.29
C TYR A 203 6.91 12.99 -23.69
N GLN A 204 7.66 13.68 -22.85
CA GLN A 204 9.01 14.13 -23.20
C GLN A 204 10.12 13.45 -22.43
N ASN A 205 11.07 12.92 -23.21
CA ASN A 205 12.35 12.30 -22.88
C ASN A 205 12.94 12.56 -21.50
N TYR A 206 13.46 11.51 -20.95
CA TYR A 206 14.10 11.17 -19.68
C TYR A 206 15.05 12.20 -19.02
N ASN A 207 15.30 13.39 -19.57
CA ASN A 207 16.38 14.28 -19.13
C ASN A 207 15.98 15.67 -18.62
N SER A 208 14.70 15.96 -18.37
CA SER A 208 14.30 17.27 -17.80
C SER A 208 13.23 17.14 -16.73
N ASN A 209 13.28 17.99 -15.68
CA ASN A 209 12.26 18.08 -14.64
C ASN A 209 10.88 18.33 -15.23
N SER A 210 9.81 17.73 -14.65
CA SER A 210 8.42 17.80 -15.13
C SER A 210 7.93 19.25 -15.42
N ILE A 211 8.39 20.21 -14.63
CA ILE A 211 8.09 21.64 -14.79
C ILE A 211 8.65 22.20 -16.10
N ASN A 212 9.88 21.83 -16.44
CA ASN A 212 10.51 22.29 -17.67
C ASN A 212 9.87 21.65 -18.91
N ARG A 213 9.30 20.45 -18.78
CA ARG A 213 8.61 19.76 -19.88
C ARG A 213 7.34 20.50 -20.29
N ILE A 214 6.50 20.84 -19.32
CA ILE A 214 5.27 21.61 -19.59
C ILE A 214 5.61 23.02 -20.08
N LYS A 215 6.66 23.63 -19.51
CA LYS A 215 7.16 24.93 -19.97
C LYS A 215 7.59 24.89 -21.43
N ASN A 216 8.35 23.89 -21.84
CA ASN A 216 8.82 23.74 -23.22
C ASN A 216 7.67 23.47 -24.21
N LEU A 217 6.67 22.65 -23.81
CA LEU A 217 5.48 22.40 -24.63
C LEU A 217 4.64 23.66 -24.86
N ILE A 218 4.56 24.54 -23.87
CA ILE A 218 3.77 25.78 -23.95
C ILE A 218 4.53 26.88 -24.71
N LEU A 219 5.83 27.03 -24.50
CA LEU A 219 6.63 28.07 -25.10
C LEU A 219 6.98 27.80 -26.58
N ASP A 220 7.04 26.52 -26.98
CA ASP A 220 7.47 26.16 -28.35
C ASP A 220 6.38 26.37 -29.42
N LYS A 221 5.10 26.48 -29.08
CA LYS A 221 4.03 26.44 -30.12
C LYS A 221 2.81 27.33 -29.92
N SER A 222 2.68 28.16 -28.88
CA SER A 222 1.52 29.05 -28.79
C SER A 222 1.80 30.36 -28.09
N SER A 223 1.42 31.43 -28.75
CA SER A 223 1.39 32.81 -28.23
C SER A 223 0.28 33.04 -27.16
N VAL A 224 -0.44 32.00 -26.77
CA VAL A 224 -1.63 32.07 -25.89
C VAL A 224 -1.31 31.76 -24.43
N PHE A 225 -0.20 31.07 -24.17
CA PHE A 225 0.17 30.63 -22.82
C PHE A 225 1.51 31.21 -22.39
N ASP A 226 1.47 32.08 -21.41
CA ASP A 226 2.67 32.70 -20.82
C ASP A 226 3.13 31.93 -19.54
N GLU A 227 4.25 32.38 -18.97
CA GLU A 227 4.84 31.78 -17.77
C GLU A 227 3.93 31.90 -16.52
N SER A 228 3.07 32.93 -16.48
CA SER A 228 2.11 33.12 -15.39
C SER A 228 1.01 32.07 -15.42
N TYR A 229 0.63 31.66 -16.60
CA TYR A 229 -0.38 30.64 -16.82
C TYR A 229 0.12 29.26 -16.42
N LEU A 230 1.36 28.94 -16.69
CA LEU A 230 2.03 27.70 -16.23
C LEU A 230 2.02 27.57 -14.72
N LYS A 231 2.32 28.67 -14.04
CA LYS A 231 2.28 28.72 -12.58
C LYS A 231 0.88 28.42 -12.07
N THR A 232 -0.11 29.05 -12.66
CA THR A 232 -1.55 28.82 -12.29
C THR A 232 -1.96 27.37 -12.49
N LEU A 233 -1.57 26.74 -13.60
CA LEU A 233 -1.90 25.36 -13.91
C LEU A 233 -1.21 24.38 -12.94
N ARG A 234 0.03 24.66 -12.55
CA ARG A 234 0.75 23.88 -11.54
C ARG A 234 0.13 24.03 -10.15
N ASP A 235 -0.23 25.24 -9.77
CA ASP A 235 -0.88 25.50 -8.48
C ASP A 235 -2.23 24.80 -8.43
N PHE A 236 -2.95 24.76 -9.54
CA PHE A 236 -4.19 24.00 -9.67
C PHE A 236 -3.95 22.48 -9.53
N ARG A 237 -2.92 21.91 -10.20
CA ARG A 237 -2.53 20.50 -10.04
C ARG A 237 -2.22 20.16 -8.58
N ASN A 238 -1.47 21.02 -7.89
CA ASN A 238 -1.17 20.83 -6.48
C ASN A 238 -2.44 20.90 -5.61
N LYS A 239 -3.36 21.79 -5.93
CA LYS A 239 -4.68 21.86 -5.27
C LYS A 239 -5.47 20.56 -5.50
N VAL A 240 -5.48 20.02 -6.73
CA VAL A 240 -6.10 18.73 -7.06
C VAL A 240 -5.49 17.58 -6.24
N ALA A 241 -4.17 17.54 -6.09
CA ALA A 241 -3.46 16.48 -5.37
C ALA A 241 -3.65 16.54 -3.85
N HIS A 242 -3.73 17.74 -3.27
CA HIS A 242 -3.69 17.91 -1.81
C HIS A 242 -5.03 18.34 -1.18
N LYS A 243 -5.93 18.94 -1.94
CA LYS A 243 -7.23 19.46 -1.47
C LYS A 243 -8.35 19.24 -2.51
N PRO A 244 -8.57 17.98 -2.97
CA PRO A 244 -9.52 17.69 -4.04
C PRO A 244 -10.94 18.17 -3.72
N ASP A 245 -11.37 18.03 -2.46
CA ASP A 245 -12.73 18.41 -2.03
C ASP A 245 -13.03 19.92 -2.12
N SER A 246 -11.99 20.76 -2.29
CA SER A 246 -12.15 22.21 -2.40
C SER A 246 -12.31 22.71 -3.83
N ILE A 247 -12.34 21.82 -4.84
CA ILE A 247 -12.34 22.16 -6.26
C ILE A 247 -13.75 21.99 -6.82
N LYS A 248 -14.20 22.98 -7.58
CA LYS A 248 -15.48 22.95 -8.26
C LYS A 248 -15.38 22.28 -9.62
N ASP A 249 -16.46 21.64 -10.06
CA ASP A 249 -16.54 20.94 -11.35
C ASP A 249 -16.20 21.86 -12.54
N ASP A 250 -16.69 23.10 -12.52
CA ASP A 250 -16.41 24.06 -13.59
C ASP A 250 -14.93 24.39 -13.70
N GLU A 251 -14.23 24.49 -12.56
CA GLU A 251 -12.79 24.72 -12.50
C GLU A 251 -12.02 23.52 -13.07
N LEU A 252 -12.45 22.29 -12.76
CA LEU A 252 -11.90 21.07 -13.31
C LEU A 252 -12.10 20.96 -14.82
N ILE A 253 -13.34 21.15 -15.31
CA ILE A 253 -13.68 21.07 -16.72
C ILE A 253 -12.86 22.08 -17.52
N LYS A 254 -12.73 23.31 -17.03
CA LYS A 254 -11.90 24.33 -17.66
C LYS A 254 -10.45 23.88 -17.83
N ASN A 255 -9.83 23.36 -16.76
CA ASN A 255 -8.44 22.92 -16.80
C ASN A 255 -8.23 21.63 -17.59
N ILE A 256 -9.20 20.70 -17.59
CA ILE A 256 -9.22 19.50 -18.46
C ILE A 256 -9.20 19.90 -19.94
N ASN A 257 -10.07 20.87 -20.33
CA ASN A 257 -10.11 21.32 -21.71
C ASN A 257 -8.81 21.99 -22.16
N ILE A 258 -8.15 22.68 -21.26
CA ILE A 258 -6.84 23.25 -21.52
C ILE A 258 -5.79 22.17 -21.75
N LEU A 259 -5.73 21.15 -20.88
CA LEU A 259 -4.79 20.03 -21.04
C LEU A 259 -5.05 19.26 -22.35
N LYS A 260 -6.31 19.04 -22.72
CA LYS A 260 -6.68 18.42 -24.00
C LYS A 260 -6.17 19.25 -25.19
N THR A 261 -6.41 20.56 -25.18
CA THR A 261 -5.91 21.46 -26.23
C THR A 261 -4.39 21.42 -26.34
N LEU A 262 -3.67 21.35 -25.21
CA LEU A 262 -2.22 21.21 -25.20
C LEU A 262 -1.77 19.87 -25.79
N MET A 263 -2.47 18.77 -25.46
CA MET A 263 -2.19 17.45 -26.04
C MET A 263 -2.42 17.42 -27.54
N ASP A 264 -3.57 17.92 -28.00
CA ASP A 264 -3.94 17.95 -29.41
C ASP A 264 -2.94 18.77 -30.23
N ASN A 265 -2.57 19.95 -29.76
CA ASN A 265 -1.59 20.83 -30.43
C ASN A 265 -0.19 20.21 -30.53
N ASN A 266 0.16 19.33 -29.59
CA ASN A 266 1.46 18.67 -29.54
C ASN A 266 1.42 17.21 -30.01
N LYS A 267 0.28 16.71 -30.51
CA LYS A 267 0.06 15.32 -30.94
C LYS A 267 0.45 14.29 -29.88
N ILE A 268 0.13 14.56 -28.61
CA ILE A 268 0.31 13.67 -27.48
C ILE A 268 -0.89 12.72 -27.45
N GLN A 269 -0.64 11.42 -27.51
CA GLN A 269 -1.67 10.39 -27.41
C GLN A 269 -1.85 9.88 -25.97
#